data_5745bceb3f17fe678ab379f66b4e42c3
#
_entry.id   5745bceb3f17fe678ab379f66b4e42c3
#
_cell.length_a   1.000
_cell.length_b   1.000
_cell.length_c   1.000
_cell.angle_alpha   90.00
_cell.angle_beta   90.00
_cell.angle_gamma   90.00
#
_symmetry.space_group_name_H-M   'P 1'
#
loop_
_entity.id
_entity.type
_entity.pdbx_description
1 polymer ?
#
loop_
_entity_poly.entity_id
_entity_poly.type
_entity_poly.pdbx_seq_one_letter_code
_entity_poly.pdbx_strand_id
1 'polypeptide(L)'
;MFQSGRSARASSGDDLMTDRYESPFSSRYASEYMLRLFSADVRYQTWRKLWAALAKAEMELGLPISEAQVNELYAHITDIDYECVREREKEIGHDVMAHIYAFGKAAPSAAGIIHLGATSCYVTDNADLIIYRDALLYLRKQIVCVIDILADFAEKYKSLPTLGYTHYQPAQLVTMGKRATLWIQDFLSDIEEIDFALKNIRFLGCRGTTGTEASFLDLFNGDTGKTDEMNRRLAEDFGFDSCYGVCGQTYPRKTDSRIMNVLSAIAQSACRMANDIRLLQHDRQIEEPFGEKQVGSSAMPYKRNPVICERICSLARYLMADAANAPMTASLQWLERSLDDSANRRISLPEGFLCADSILLLVRKVSSGMKVNEKVIERSVREYLPFIATENLLMEAVKRGGDRQELHEVIRRCSMAASERIKNGHDCDLISMLAEEDSFCLNKSEMTLLLDPALYIGRCPEQVDEFLGKLRPLLEEIRS
;
A
#
# COMPACT_ATOMS: atom_id res chain seq x y z
N MET A 1 -43.29 -30.54 6.85
CA MET A 1 -42.78 -31.88 7.11
C MET A 1 -41.54 -32.10 6.28
N PHE A 2 -40.39 -31.98 6.86
CA PHE A 2 -39.15 -32.67 6.48
C PHE A 2 -38.12 -32.40 7.60
N GLN A 3 -38.18 -33.24 8.61
CA GLN A 3 -37.11 -33.45 9.56
C GLN A 3 -36.21 -34.53 8.94
N SER A 4 -34.93 -34.26 8.84
CA SER A 4 -33.91 -35.30 8.75
C SER A 4 -32.73 -34.86 9.60
N GLY A 5 -32.47 -35.66 10.63
CA GLY A 5 -31.41 -35.44 11.61
C GLY A 5 -30.04 -35.48 10.97
N ARG A 6 -29.21 -34.50 11.35
CA ARG A 6 -27.76 -34.57 11.13
C ARG A 6 -27.10 -34.96 12.47
N SER A 7 -26.46 -36.13 12.43
CA SER A 7 -25.58 -36.58 13.50
C SER A 7 -24.37 -35.67 13.60
N ALA A 8 -24.00 -35.26 14.82
CA ALA A 8 -22.78 -34.52 15.08
C ALA A 8 -21.57 -35.39 14.71
N ARG A 9 -20.86 -35.02 13.64
CA ARG A 9 -19.49 -35.44 13.40
C ARG A 9 -18.56 -34.38 13.95
N ALA A 10 -17.69 -34.76 14.83
CA ALA A 10 -16.55 -33.95 15.27
C ALA A 10 -15.70 -33.62 14.04
N SER A 11 -15.60 -32.33 13.67
CA SER A 11 -14.79 -31.85 12.55
C SER A 11 -13.35 -31.68 13.02
N SER A 12 -12.48 -32.56 12.55
CA SER A 12 -11.05 -32.32 12.44
C SER A 12 -10.78 -31.95 10.97
N GLY A 13 -10.34 -30.72 10.73
CA GLY A 13 -9.98 -30.20 9.38
C GLY A 13 -10.86 -29.04 8.94
N ASP A 14 -10.25 -27.99 8.43
CA ASP A 14 -10.90 -26.84 7.79
C ASP A 14 -11.89 -27.31 6.71
N ASP A 15 -13.16 -27.47 7.07
CA ASP A 15 -14.23 -27.62 6.09
C ASP A 15 -14.43 -26.28 5.41
N LEU A 16 -13.79 -26.09 4.24
CA LEU A 16 -14.09 -25.01 3.30
C LEU A 16 -15.60 -24.99 3.05
N MET A 17 -16.31 -24.03 3.64
CA MET A 17 -17.72 -23.81 3.37
C MET A 17 -17.86 -23.25 1.95
N THR A 18 -18.20 -24.10 0.99
CA THR A 18 -18.29 -23.74 -0.45
C THR A 18 -19.68 -23.30 -0.90
N ASP A 19 -20.65 -23.27 0.02
CA ASP A 19 -22.07 -22.96 -0.24
C ASP A 19 -22.46 -21.51 0.12
N ARG A 20 -21.47 -20.68 0.48
CA ARG A 20 -21.67 -19.27 0.82
C ARG A 20 -20.67 -18.38 0.09
N TYR A 21 -21.08 -17.13 -0.15
CA TYR A 21 -20.17 -16.12 -0.67
C TYR A 21 -19.06 -15.83 0.33
N GLU A 22 -17.83 -15.82 -0.15
CA GLU A 22 -16.63 -15.40 0.59
C GLU A 22 -15.89 -14.34 -0.22
N SER A 23 -15.40 -13.29 0.45
CA SER A 23 -14.60 -12.26 -0.22
C SER A 23 -13.31 -12.86 -0.77
N PRO A 24 -12.93 -12.57 -2.03
CA PRO A 24 -11.64 -12.99 -2.58
C PRO A 24 -10.43 -12.48 -1.77
N PHE A 25 -10.58 -11.43 -0.99
CA PHE A 25 -9.52 -10.99 -0.09
C PHE A 25 -9.23 -12.03 0.99
N SER A 26 -10.27 -12.66 1.55
CA SER A 26 -10.12 -13.67 2.60
C SER A 26 -9.51 -14.96 2.09
N SER A 27 -9.93 -15.43 0.91
CA SER A 27 -9.58 -16.76 0.40
C SER A 27 -8.34 -16.79 -0.51
N ARG A 28 -7.89 -15.61 -1.05
CA ARG A 28 -6.88 -15.62 -2.13
C ARG A 28 -5.80 -14.55 -2.05
N TYR A 29 -6.07 -13.38 -1.48
CA TYR A 29 -5.24 -12.22 -1.75
C TYR A 29 -4.53 -11.65 -0.54
N ALA A 30 -5.25 -11.40 0.57
CA ALA A 30 -4.68 -10.75 1.73
C ALA A 30 -3.80 -11.70 2.57
N SER A 31 -2.89 -11.11 3.35
CA SER A 31 -2.05 -11.86 4.29
C SER A 31 -2.84 -12.34 5.51
N GLU A 32 -2.40 -13.45 6.11
CA GLU A 32 -2.94 -13.96 7.38
C GLU A 32 -2.89 -12.90 8.49
N TYR A 33 -1.84 -12.07 8.51
CA TYR A 33 -1.73 -11.00 9.49
C TYR A 33 -2.86 -9.99 9.36
N MET A 34 -3.13 -9.50 8.14
CA MET A 34 -4.15 -8.49 7.91
C MET A 34 -5.57 -9.06 8.11
N LEU A 35 -5.80 -10.30 7.66
CA LEU A 35 -7.05 -11.02 7.92
C LEU A 35 -7.32 -11.17 9.42
N ARG A 36 -6.30 -11.55 10.19
CA ARG A 36 -6.42 -11.67 11.64
C ARG A 36 -6.67 -10.31 12.30
N LEU A 37 -5.97 -9.25 11.88
CA LEU A 37 -6.10 -7.91 12.46
C LEU A 37 -7.53 -7.37 12.32
N PHE A 38 -8.20 -7.65 11.21
CA PHE A 38 -9.60 -7.25 10.97
C PHE A 38 -10.63 -8.31 11.38
N SER A 39 -10.21 -9.39 12.04
CA SER A 39 -11.11 -10.44 12.51
C SER A 39 -12.03 -9.98 13.63
N ALA A 40 -13.14 -10.69 13.79
CA ALA A 40 -14.05 -10.51 14.92
C ALA A 40 -13.32 -10.68 16.27
N ASP A 41 -12.42 -11.66 16.38
CA ASP A 41 -11.66 -11.92 17.61
C ASP A 41 -10.83 -10.71 18.02
N VAL A 42 -10.02 -10.15 17.12
CA VAL A 42 -9.19 -8.98 17.44
C VAL A 42 -10.07 -7.77 17.79
N ARG A 43 -11.15 -7.53 17.06
CA ARG A 43 -12.08 -6.43 17.33
C ARG A 43 -12.68 -6.53 18.72
N TYR A 44 -13.26 -7.66 19.07
CA TYR A 44 -13.99 -7.80 20.32
C TYR A 44 -13.08 -8.00 21.53
N GLN A 45 -11.91 -8.61 21.35
CA GLN A 45 -10.85 -8.60 22.37
C GLN A 45 -10.36 -7.17 22.65
N THR A 46 -10.26 -6.33 21.62
CA THR A 46 -9.91 -4.91 21.79
C THR A 46 -10.99 -4.15 22.55
N TRP A 47 -12.29 -4.43 22.30
CA TRP A 47 -13.36 -3.87 23.11
C TRP A 47 -13.22 -4.25 24.59
N ARG A 48 -12.95 -5.53 24.89
CA ARG A 48 -12.74 -5.99 26.26
C ARG A 48 -11.51 -5.37 26.91
N LYS A 49 -10.42 -5.20 26.18
CA LYS A 49 -9.25 -4.46 26.65
C LYS A 49 -9.60 -3.00 27.00
N LEU A 50 -10.37 -2.34 26.16
CA LEU A 50 -10.82 -0.97 26.39
C LEU A 50 -11.70 -0.88 27.65
N TRP A 51 -12.64 -1.80 27.88
CA TRP A 51 -13.45 -1.83 29.10
C TRP A 51 -12.61 -2.12 30.34
N ALA A 52 -11.66 -3.05 30.29
CA ALA A 52 -10.78 -3.35 31.41
C ALA A 52 -9.88 -2.15 31.76
N ALA A 53 -9.33 -1.47 30.73
CA ALA A 53 -8.53 -0.27 30.92
C ALA A 53 -9.35 0.90 31.48
N LEU A 54 -10.59 1.07 31.04
CA LEU A 54 -11.49 2.08 31.60
C LEU A 54 -11.74 1.83 33.09
N ALA A 55 -12.13 0.62 33.47
CA ALA A 55 -12.37 0.25 34.87
C ALA A 55 -11.10 0.44 35.73
N LYS A 56 -9.91 0.13 35.20
CA LYS A 56 -8.63 0.38 35.86
C LYS A 56 -8.40 1.88 36.07
N ALA A 57 -8.58 2.70 35.06
CA ALA A 57 -8.38 4.14 35.15
C ALA A 57 -9.39 4.78 36.13
N GLU A 58 -10.64 4.36 36.11
CA GLU A 58 -11.67 4.80 37.03
C GLU A 58 -11.34 4.41 38.50
N MET A 59 -10.86 3.19 38.72
CA MET A 59 -10.40 2.73 40.05
C MET A 59 -9.25 3.59 40.55
N GLU A 60 -8.22 3.80 39.74
CA GLU A 60 -7.03 4.57 40.10
C GLU A 60 -7.34 6.06 40.38
N LEU A 61 -8.43 6.59 39.80
CA LEU A 61 -8.93 7.95 40.02
C LEU A 61 -9.92 8.05 41.17
N GLY A 62 -10.18 6.94 41.87
CA GLY A 62 -10.89 6.91 43.15
C GLY A 62 -12.35 6.54 43.06
N LEU A 63 -12.84 5.98 41.95
CA LEU A 63 -14.16 5.37 41.93
C LEU A 63 -14.21 4.05 42.75
N PRO A 64 -15.36 3.62 43.27
CA PRO A 64 -15.48 2.44 44.15
C PRO A 64 -15.41 1.12 43.33
N ILE A 65 -14.32 0.94 42.63
CA ILE A 65 -13.99 -0.26 41.86
C ILE A 65 -12.84 -0.96 42.57
N SER A 66 -12.92 -2.27 42.75
CA SER A 66 -11.86 -3.03 43.40
C SER A 66 -10.83 -3.56 42.38
N GLU A 67 -9.61 -3.74 42.85
CA GLU A 67 -8.53 -4.36 42.05
C GLU A 67 -8.92 -5.79 41.59
N ALA A 68 -9.66 -6.54 42.43
CA ALA A 68 -10.16 -7.86 42.05
C ALA A 68 -11.08 -7.84 40.84
N GLN A 69 -11.98 -6.85 40.75
CA GLN A 69 -12.87 -6.66 39.58
C GLN A 69 -12.05 -6.33 38.30
N VAL A 70 -11.07 -5.43 38.40
CA VAL A 70 -10.21 -5.08 37.27
C VAL A 70 -9.41 -6.32 36.78
N ASN A 71 -8.82 -7.07 37.72
CA ASN A 71 -8.06 -8.28 37.39
C ASN A 71 -8.97 -9.36 36.76
N GLU A 72 -10.22 -9.52 37.21
CA GLU A 72 -11.16 -10.44 36.60
C GLU A 72 -11.48 -10.03 35.15
N LEU A 73 -11.67 -8.74 34.86
CA LEU A 73 -11.85 -8.28 33.48
C LEU A 73 -10.63 -8.61 32.59
N TYR A 74 -9.42 -8.35 33.06
CA TYR A 74 -8.21 -8.68 32.29
C TYR A 74 -8.04 -10.20 32.06
N ALA A 75 -8.45 -11.03 33.01
CA ALA A 75 -8.38 -12.49 32.90
C ALA A 75 -9.29 -13.05 31.80
N HIS A 76 -10.40 -12.35 31.48
CA HIS A 76 -11.43 -12.82 30.55
C HIS A 76 -11.48 -12.05 29.21
N ILE A 77 -10.37 -11.42 28.79
CA ILE A 77 -10.32 -10.68 27.52
C ILE A 77 -10.56 -11.59 26.31
N THR A 78 -10.03 -12.80 26.33
CA THR A 78 -9.99 -13.70 25.16
C THR A 78 -11.15 -14.71 25.09
N ASP A 79 -11.82 -15.02 26.18
CA ASP A 79 -12.88 -16.03 26.27
C ASP A 79 -14.26 -15.46 25.91
N ILE A 80 -14.42 -15.15 24.63
CA ILE A 80 -15.65 -14.58 24.10
C ILE A 80 -16.64 -15.70 23.76
N ASP A 81 -17.77 -15.74 24.48
CA ASP A 81 -18.91 -16.59 24.14
C ASP A 81 -19.74 -15.97 23.00
N TYR A 82 -19.36 -16.28 21.76
CA TYR A 82 -20.07 -15.77 20.58
C TYR A 82 -21.51 -16.24 20.45
N GLU A 83 -21.88 -17.38 21.02
CA GLU A 83 -23.26 -17.85 21.00
C GLU A 83 -24.12 -17.01 21.92
N CYS A 84 -23.66 -16.78 23.13
CA CYS A 84 -24.30 -15.88 24.08
C CYS A 84 -24.47 -14.46 23.52
N VAL A 85 -23.44 -13.93 22.84
CA VAL A 85 -23.52 -12.62 22.17
C VAL A 85 -24.58 -12.60 21.08
N ARG A 86 -24.61 -13.59 20.18
CA ARG A 86 -25.59 -13.66 19.08
C ARG A 86 -27.03 -13.77 19.58
N GLU A 87 -27.26 -14.60 20.60
CA GLU A 87 -28.59 -14.75 21.20
C GLU A 87 -29.06 -13.43 21.83
N ARG A 88 -28.17 -12.77 22.59
CA ARG A 88 -28.50 -11.51 23.24
C ARG A 88 -28.70 -10.37 22.24
N GLU A 89 -27.87 -10.27 21.23
CA GLU A 89 -28.00 -9.26 20.16
C GLU A 89 -29.34 -9.45 19.40
N LYS A 90 -29.72 -10.69 19.11
CA LYS A 90 -31.01 -11.00 18.47
C LYS A 90 -32.20 -10.56 19.32
N GLU A 91 -32.07 -10.64 20.65
CA GLU A 91 -33.12 -10.24 21.59
C GLU A 91 -33.24 -8.71 21.66
N ILE A 92 -32.14 -8.00 21.79
CA ILE A 92 -32.13 -6.56 22.12
C ILE A 92 -31.79 -5.63 20.95
N GLY A 93 -31.31 -6.16 19.81
CA GLY A 93 -30.97 -5.38 18.63
C GLY A 93 -29.74 -4.47 18.78
N HIS A 94 -28.82 -4.78 19.73
CA HIS A 94 -27.69 -3.92 20.03
C HIS A 94 -26.41 -4.73 20.32
N ASP A 95 -25.42 -4.65 19.41
CA ASP A 95 -24.17 -5.42 19.45
C ASP A 95 -23.32 -5.14 20.72
N VAL A 96 -23.02 -3.87 21.01
CA VAL A 96 -22.17 -3.50 22.16
C VAL A 96 -22.78 -3.96 23.48
N MET A 97 -24.10 -3.78 23.67
CA MET A 97 -24.80 -4.24 24.89
C MET A 97 -24.80 -5.77 25.00
N ALA A 98 -24.87 -6.49 23.87
CA ALA A 98 -24.76 -7.95 23.88
C ALA A 98 -23.36 -8.41 24.32
N HIS A 99 -22.30 -7.73 23.85
CA HIS A 99 -20.93 -8.00 24.29
C HIS A 99 -20.70 -7.63 25.77
N ILE A 100 -21.27 -6.54 26.29
CA ILE A 100 -21.22 -6.18 27.72
C ILE A 100 -21.86 -7.30 28.56
N TYR A 101 -23.02 -7.78 28.13
CA TYR A 101 -23.73 -8.88 28.83
C TYR A 101 -22.90 -10.17 28.87
N ALA A 102 -22.32 -10.58 27.72
CA ALA A 102 -21.49 -11.78 27.64
C ALA A 102 -20.19 -11.62 28.45
N PHE A 103 -19.61 -10.40 28.49
CA PHE A 103 -18.42 -10.12 29.28
C PHE A 103 -18.74 -10.15 30.79
N GLY A 104 -19.89 -9.61 31.21
CA GLY A 104 -20.36 -9.69 32.60
C GLY A 104 -20.64 -11.11 33.05
N LYS A 105 -21.04 -12.02 32.15
CA LYS A 105 -21.15 -13.46 32.48
C LYS A 105 -19.80 -14.11 32.72
N ALA A 106 -18.77 -13.73 31.94
CA ALA A 106 -17.41 -14.23 32.10
C ALA A 106 -16.73 -13.64 33.35
N ALA A 107 -17.04 -12.38 33.70
CA ALA A 107 -16.50 -11.64 34.83
C ALA A 107 -17.61 -11.17 35.79
N PRO A 108 -18.25 -12.07 36.58
CA PRO A 108 -19.47 -11.77 37.33
C PRO A 108 -19.26 -10.70 38.41
N SER A 109 -18.13 -10.64 39.09
CA SER A 109 -17.88 -9.63 40.12
C SER A 109 -17.71 -8.23 39.53
N ALA A 110 -17.33 -8.14 38.28
CA ALA A 110 -17.14 -6.88 37.57
C ALA A 110 -18.35 -6.50 36.69
N ALA A 111 -19.39 -7.32 36.57
CA ALA A 111 -20.48 -7.11 35.64
C ALA A 111 -21.14 -5.72 35.78
N GLY A 112 -21.22 -5.19 37.00
CA GLY A 112 -21.85 -3.89 37.30
C GLY A 112 -21.01 -2.66 36.95
N ILE A 113 -19.72 -2.84 36.62
CA ILE A 113 -18.81 -1.74 36.33
C ILE A 113 -18.34 -1.72 34.83
N ILE A 114 -18.70 -2.72 34.06
CA ILE A 114 -18.36 -2.74 32.64
C ILE A 114 -19.07 -1.58 31.95
N HIS A 115 -18.32 -0.78 31.20
CA HIS A 115 -18.86 0.33 30.39
C HIS A 115 -19.41 1.50 31.23
N LEU A 116 -18.93 1.70 32.46
CA LEU A 116 -19.40 2.74 33.35
C LEU A 116 -19.17 4.13 32.74
N GLY A 117 -20.18 4.98 32.69
CA GLY A 117 -20.12 6.31 32.07
C GLY A 117 -19.94 6.36 30.55
N ALA A 118 -19.62 5.24 29.92
CA ALA A 118 -19.27 5.19 28.49
C ALA A 118 -20.49 5.07 27.58
N THR A 119 -20.28 5.32 26.30
CA THR A 119 -21.21 5.03 25.20
C THR A 119 -20.57 4.05 24.22
N SER A 120 -21.36 3.46 23.31
CA SER A 120 -20.87 2.45 22.36
C SER A 120 -19.64 2.91 21.58
N CYS A 121 -19.55 4.19 21.21
CA CYS A 121 -18.42 4.73 20.47
C CYS A 121 -17.10 4.72 21.26
N TYR A 122 -17.15 4.62 22.58
CA TYR A 122 -15.92 4.43 23.37
C TYR A 122 -15.17 3.18 22.91
N VAL A 123 -15.85 2.06 22.73
CA VAL A 123 -15.18 0.81 22.30
C VAL A 123 -15.10 0.69 20.78
N THR A 124 -16.15 1.05 20.05
CA THR A 124 -16.14 0.88 18.58
C THR A 124 -15.12 1.77 17.92
N ASP A 125 -15.09 3.04 18.25
CA ASP A 125 -14.24 4.03 17.61
C ASP A 125 -12.78 3.94 18.06
N ASN A 126 -12.52 3.77 19.35
CA ASN A 126 -11.16 3.59 19.84
C ASN A 126 -10.54 2.27 19.34
N ALA A 127 -11.32 1.18 19.24
CA ALA A 127 -10.83 -0.07 18.67
C ALA A 127 -10.49 0.08 17.18
N ASP A 128 -11.32 0.78 16.41
CA ASP A 128 -11.05 1.07 15.01
C ASP A 128 -9.72 1.84 14.85
N LEU A 129 -9.50 2.89 15.66
CA LEU A 129 -8.26 3.69 15.62
C LEU A 129 -7.02 2.84 15.97
N ILE A 130 -7.12 1.94 16.96
CA ILE A 130 -6.03 1.01 17.30
C ILE A 130 -5.72 0.09 16.12
N ILE A 131 -6.74 -0.54 15.55
CA ILE A 131 -6.60 -1.49 14.43
C ILE A 131 -6.05 -0.79 13.18
N TYR A 132 -6.54 0.40 12.86
CA TYR A 132 -6.07 1.16 11.68
C TYR A 132 -4.63 1.62 11.82
N ARG A 133 -4.22 2.08 13.02
CA ARG A 133 -2.81 2.40 13.32
C ARG A 133 -1.92 1.19 13.10
N ASP A 134 -2.29 0.05 13.67
CA ASP A 134 -1.50 -1.18 13.58
C ASP A 134 -1.43 -1.70 12.13
N ALA A 135 -2.52 -1.55 11.37
CA ALA A 135 -2.54 -1.86 9.94
C ALA A 135 -1.63 -0.93 9.12
N LEU A 136 -1.64 0.38 9.38
CA LEU A 136 -0.74 1.33 8.71
C LEU A 136 0.72 1.04 9.02
N LEU A 137 1.07 0.73 10.27
CA LEU A 137 2.41 0.32 10.66
C LEU A 137 2.86 -0.95 9.95
N TYR A 138 1.97 -1.90 9.75
CA TYR A 138 2.27 -3.10 8.99
C TYR A 138 2.49 -2.81 7.51
N LEU A 139 1.62 -2.02 6.86
CA LEU A 139 1.79 -1.63 5.46
C LEU A 139 3.09 -0.84 5.25
N ARG A 140 3.44 0.06 6.17
CA ARG A 140 4.71 0.78 6.17
C ARG A 140 5.92 -0.17 6.10
N LYS A 141 5.91 -1.23 6.92
CA LYS A 141 6.95 -2.28 6.89
C LYS A 141 7.00 -3.02 5.55
N GLN A 142 5.83 -3.32 4.95
CA GLN A 142 5.78 -3.97 3.63
C GLN A 142 6.36 -3.07 2.53
N ILE A 143 6.08 -1.77 2.55
CA ILE A 143 6.66 -0.81 1.60
C ILE A 143 8.17 -0.73 1.75
N VAL A 144 8.70 -0.67 2.98
CA VAL A 144 10.14 -0.69 3.24
C VAL A 144 10.79 -1.94 2.63
N CYS A 145 10.18 -3.12 2.80
CA CYS A 145 10.68 -4.36 2.17
C CYS A 145 10.68 -4.27 0.63
N VAL A 146 9.66 -3.65 0.02
CA VAL A 146 9.61 -3.44 -1.44
C VAL A 146 10.73 -2.51 -1.89
N ILE A 147 10.93 -1.40 -1.18
CA ILE A 147 11.98 -0.42 -1.49
C ILE A 147 13.36 -1.05 -1.40
N ASP A 148 13.66 -1.88 -0.38
CA ASP A 148 14.94 -2.59 -0.26
C ASP A 148 15.22 -3.46 -1.48
N ILE A 149 14.24 -4.27 -1.89
CA ILE A 149 14.38 -5.16 -3.05
C ILE A 149 14.61 -4.34 -4.33
N LEU A 150 13.89 -3.25 -4.50
CA LEU A 150 14.05 -2.35 -5.65
C LEU A 150 15.37 -1.58 -5.62
N ALA A 151 15.89 -1.23 -4.43
CA ALA A 151 17.19 -0.60 -4.25
C ALA A 151 18.33 -1.53 -4.69
N ASP A 152 18.27 -2.81 -4.30
CA ASP A 152 19.23 -3.81 -4.75
C ASP A 152 19.15 -4.04 -6.28
N PHE A 153 17.95 -4.03 -6.84
CA PHE A 153 17.75 -4.09 -8.28
C PHE A 153 18.32 -2.85 -8.97
N ALA A 154 18.08 -1.65 -8.45
CA ALA A 154 18.61 -0.41 -8.99
C ALA A 154 20.13 -0.38 -8.98
N GLU A 155 20.77 -0.80 -7.88
CA GLU A 155 22.23 -0.92 -7.75
C GLU A 155 22.80 -1.89 -8.78
N LYS A 156 22.20 -3.08 -8.91
CA LYS A 156 22.65 -4.12 -9.84
C LYS A 156 22.64 -3.65 -11.29
N TYR A 157 21.63 -2.87 -11.68
CA TYR A 157 21.43 -2.47 -13.07
C TYR A 157 21.66 -0.97 -13.33
N LYS A 158 22.38 -0.28 -12.44
CA LYS A 158 22.64 1.17 -12.55
C LYS A 158 23.38 1.58 -13.82
N SER A 159 24.17 0.66 -14.41
CA SER A 159 24.95 0.88 -15.60
C SER A 159 24.41 0.13 -16.83
N LEU A 160 23.26 -0.56 -16.75
CA LEU A 160 22.67 -1.25 -17.90
C LEU A 160 21.90 -0.28 -18.79
N PRO A 161 22.44 0.12 -19.98
CA PRO A 161 21.73 1.02 -20.87
C PRO A 161 20.44 0.39 -21.39
N THR A 162 19.37 1.18 -21.44
CA THR A 162 18.10 0.81 -22.06
C THR A 162 17.45 2.02 -22.71
N LEU A 163 16.52 1.80 -23.65
CA LEU A 163 15.76 2.90 -24.24
C LEU A 163 14.92 3.61 -23.19
N GLY A 164 15.05 4.93 -23.11
CA GLY A 164 14.10 5.79 -22.45
C GLY A 164 12.94 6.10 -23.38
N TYR A 165 11.72 6.17 -22.83
CA TYR A 165 10.52 6.44 -23.61
C TYR A 165 9.86 7.72 -23.13
N THR A 166 9.55 8.63 -24.06
CA THR A 166 8.66 9.76 -23.85
C THR A 166 7.50 9.65 -24.83
N HIS A 167 6.26 9.91 -24.38
CA HIS A 167 5.07 9.69 -25.20
C HIS A 167 4.98 8.27 -25.77
N TYR A 168 5.59 7.30 -25.07
CA TYR A 168 5.77 5.91 -25.47
C TYR A 168 6.54 5.74 -26.81
N GLN A 169 7.36 6.73 -27.15
CA GLN A 169 8.30 6.65 -28.27
C GLN A 169 9.73 6.58 -27.76
N PRO A 170 10.63 5.80 -28.40
CA PRO A 170 12.04 5.80 -28.06
C PRO A 170 12.61 7.21 -28.11
N ALA A 171 13.33 7.58 -27.05
CA ALA A 171 13.99 8.86 -26.92
C ALA A 171 15.49 8.64 -26.65
N GLN A 172 16.07 9.29 -25.66
CA GLN A 172 17.46 9.05 -25.27
C GLN A 172 17.57 7.79 -24.40
N LEU A 173 18.81 7.31 -24.22
CA LEU A 173 19.07 6.19 -23.31
C LEU A 173 18.92 6.61 -21.85
N VAL A 174 18.51 5.67 -21.06
CA VAL A 174 18.54 5.66 -19.59
C VAL A 174 19.16 4.35 -19.14
N THR A 175 19.29 4.11 -17.84
CA THR A 175 19.64 2.78 -17.35
C THR A 175 18.44 2.10 -16.67
N MET A 176 18.47 0.76 -16.66
CA MET A 176 17.44 -0.03 -16.01
C MET A 176 17.37 0.27 -14.49
N GLY A 177 18.53 0.46 -13.86
CA GLY A 177 18.60 0.86 -12.45
C GLY A 177 18.02 2.25 -12.20
N LYS A 178 18.32 3.23 -13.08
CA LYS A 178 17.73 4.57 -12.97
C LYS A 178 16.20 4.54 -13.11
N ARG A 179 15.66 3.69 -13.98
CA ARG A 179 14.20 3.50 -14.10
C ARG A 179 13.60 2.98 -12.78
N ALA A 180 14.25 2.03 -12.12
CA ALA A 180 13.79 1.49 -10.85
C ALA A 180 13.76 2.56 -9.74
N THR A 181 14.66 3.53 -9.72
CA THR A 181 14.62 4.62 -8.74
C THR A 181 13.37 5.48 -8.85
N LEU A 182 12.73 5.56 -10.02
CA LEU A 182 11.46 6.27 -10.17
C LEU A 182 10.32 5.57 -9.43
N TRP A 183 10.30 4.22 -9.44
CA TRP A 183 9.32 3.44 -8.67
C TRP A 183 9.58 3.55 -7.17
N ILE A 184 10.86 3.52 -6.75
CA ILE A 184 11.25 3.70 -5.35
C ILE A 184 10.80 5.07 -4.84
N GLN A 185 10.96 6.13 -5.64
CA GLN A 185 10.57 7.48 -5.27
C GLN A 185 9.06 7.59 -4.95
N ASP A 186 8.21 6.91 -5.73
CA ASP A 186 6.77 6.89 -5.47
C ASP A 186 6.46 6.19 -4.12
N PHE A 187 7.07 5.03 -3.86
CA PHE A 187 6.88 4.31 -2.59
C PHE A 187 7.46 5.06 -1.38
N LEU A 188 8.50 5.88 -1.55
CA LEU A 188 8.97 6.78 -0.49
C LEU A 188 7.94 7.83 -0.14
N SER A 189 7.28 8.42 -1.13
CA SER A 189 6.19 9.36 -0.90
C SER A 189 5.02 8.70 -0.16
N ASP A 190 4.72 7.42 -0.44
CA ASP A 190 3.71 6.67 0.29
C ASP A 190 4.08 6.47 1.77
N ILE A 191 5.37 6.27 2.09
CA ILE A 191 5.84 6.22 3.49
C ILE A 191 5.63 7.56 4.19
N GLU A 192 5.97 8.68 3.53
CA GLU A 192 5.76 10.03 4.07
C GLU A 192 4.28 10.29 4.40
N GLU A 193 3.37 9.86 3.53
CA GLU A 193 1.93 9.97 3.74
C GLU A 193 1.43 9.08 4.89
N ILE A 194 1.96 7.84 5.02
CA ILE A 194 1.67 6.96 6.15
C ILE A 194 2.13 7.59 7.45
N ASP A 195 3.36 8.10 7.50
CA ASP A 195 3.96 8.72 8.69
C ASP A 195 3.17 9.97 9.10
N PHE A 196 2.76 10.77 8.13
CA PHE A 196 1.87 11.90 8.38
C PHE A 196 0.51 11.46 8.94
N ALA A 197 -0.09 10.40 8.41
CA ALA A 197 -1.35 9.86 8.93
C ALA A 197 -1.19 9.34 10.36
N LEU A 198 -0.16 8.53 10.63
CA LEU A 198 0.16 7.98 11.95
C LEU A 198 0.36 9.10 13.00
N LYS A 199 1.12 10.13 12.67
CA LYS A 199 1.34 11.29 13.54
C LYS A 199 0.07 12.05 13.89
N ASN A 200 -0.95 11.96 13.04
CA ASN A 200 -2.21 12.71 13.18
C ASN A 200 -3.40 11.86 13.64
N ILE A 201 -3.26 10.54 13.73
CA ILE A 201 -4.24 9.69 14.39
C ILE A 201 -4.12 9.91 15.91
N ARG A 202 -5.25 10.18 16.56
CA ARG A 202 -5.34 10.39 18.00
C ARG A 202 -6.40 9.46 18.58
N PHE A 203 -6.29 9.15 19.85
CA PHE A 203 -7.29 8.39 20.55
C PHE A 203 -8.59 9.21 20.68
N LEU A 204 -9.77 8.58 20.60
CA LEU A 204 -11.02 9.28 20.84
C LEU A 204 -11.15 9.64 22.33
N GLY A 205 -10.87 8.68 23.20
CA GLY A 205 -11.07 8.79 24.64
C GLY A 205 -12.53 8.54 25.05
N CYS A 206 -12.85 8.97 26.25
CA CYS A 206 -14.16 8.86 26.90
C CYS A 206 -14.96 10.14 26.69
N ARG A 207 -15.65 10.27 25.56
CA ARG A 207 -16.33 11.53 25.18
C ARG A 207 -17.81 11.61 25.59
N GLY A 208 -18.42 10.47 25.90
CA GLY A 208 -19.84 10.40 26.21
C GLY A 208 -20.74 10.58 25.00
N THR A 209 -22.01 10.78 25.21
CA THR A 209 -23.06 10.75 24.17
C THR A 209 -22.93 11.86 23.13
N THR A 210 -22.50 13.05 23.53
CA THR A 210 -22.41 14.24 22.67
C THR A 210 -21.03 14.91 22.68
N GLY A 211 -20.03 14.23 23.22
CA GLY A 211 -18.67 14.77 23.29
C GLY A 211 -18.39 15.69 24.48
N THR A 212 -19.34 15.83 25.41
CA THR A 212 -19.26 16.74 26.55
C THR A 212 -18.62 16.15 27.78
N GLU A 213 -18.37 14.82 27.78
CA GLU A 213 -17.84 14.05 28.92
C GLU A 213 -18.72 14.12 30.18
N ALA A 214 -19.98 14.56 30.05
CA ALA A 214 -20.88 14.87 31.17
C ALA A 214 -21.04 13.70 32.15
N SER A 215 -21.18 12.45 31.65
CA SER A 215 -21.31 11.27 32.51
C SER A 215 -20.07 11.00 33.36
N PHE A 216 -18.86 11.20 32.78
CA PHE A 216 -17.61 11.03 33.51
C PHE A 216 -17.36 12.17 34.50
N LEU A 217 -17.74 13.40 34.11
CA LEU A 217 -17.68 14.56 35.00
C LEU A 217 -18.58 14.36 36.21
N ASP A 218 -19.78 13.80 36.04
CA ASP A 218 -20.68 13.44 37.11
C ASP A 218 -20.08 12.35 38.05
N LEU A 219 -19.50 11.29 37.47
CA LEU A 219 -18.84 10.23 38.22
C LEU A 219 -17.69 10.77 39.10
N PHE A 220 -16.97 11.79 38.64
CA PHE A 220 -15.90 12.45 39.39
C PHE A 220 -16.33 13.69 40.15
N ASN A 221 -17.64 13.86 40.44
CA ASN A 221 -18.20 14.98 41.20
C ASN A 221 -17.78 16.38 40.69
N GLY A 222 -17.71 16.53 39.38
CA GLY A 222 -17.34 17.80 38.73
C GLY A 222 -15.84 18.05 38.58
N ASP A 223 -15.00 17.07 38.90
CA ASP A 223 -13.52 17.20 38.76
C ASP A 223 -13.07 16.99 37.32
N THR A 224 -12.89 18.08 36.58
CA THR A 224 -12.41 18.07 35.20
C THR A 224 -10.97 17.53 35.08
N GLY A 225 -10.12 17.75 36.12
CA GLY A 225 -8.74 17.24 36.12
C GLY A 225 -8.70 15.71 36.13
N LYS A 226 -9.61 15.05 36.84
CA LYS A 226 -9.71 13.57 36.80
C LYS A 226 -10.20 13.07 35.44
N THR A 227 -11.13 13.77 34.81
CA THR A 227 -11.61 13.41 33.47
C THR A 227 -10.50 13.53 32.43
N ASP A 228 -9.72 14.61 32.47
CA ASP A 228 -8.56 14.79 31.60
C ASP A 228 -7.49 13.71 31.84
N GLU A 229 -7.18 13.42 33.11
CA GLU A 229 -6.20 12.42 33.49
C GLU A 229 -6.63 11.00 33.07
N MET A 230 -7.91 10.66 33.17
CA MET A 230 -8.46 9.40 32.67
C MET A 230 -8.22 9.26 31.15
N ASN A 231 -8.55 10.27 30.37
CA ASN A 231 -8.36 10.26 28.93
C ASN A 231 -6.86 10.17 28.55
N ARG A 232 -5.99 10.84 29.29
CA ARG A 232 -4.54 10.79 29.09
C ARG A 232 -4.00 9.37 29.34
N ARG A 233 -4.35 8.74 30.46
CA ARG A 233 -3.94 7.37 30.80
C ARG A 233 -4.41 6.37 29.76
N LEU A 234 -5.66 6.45 29.34
CA LEU A 234 -6.21 5.57 28.31
C LEU A 234 -5.49 5.73 26.97
N ALA A 235 -5.20 6.95 26.55
CA ALA A 235 -4.42 7.18 25.32
C ALA A 235 -3.02 6.54 25.41
N GLU A 236 -2.32 6.75 26.51
CA GLU A 236 -0.97 6.18 26.75
C GLU A 236 -0.99 4.64 26.83
N ASP A 237 -1.97 4.04 27.54
CA ASP A 237 -2.12 2.58 27.67
C ASP A 237 -2.30 1.90 26.30
N PHE A 238 -2.89 2.60 25.33
CA PHE A 238 -3.07 2.11 23.96
C PHE A 238 -2.04 2.67 22.95
N GLY A 239 -0.99 3.36 23.42
CA GLY A 239 0.12 3.83 22.58
C GLY A 239 -0.23 5.00 21.67
N PHE A 240 -1.08 5.93 22.14
CA PHE A 240 -1.38 7.18 21.46
C PHE A 240 -0.80 8.36 22.26
N ASP A 241 -0.24 9.34 21.57
CA ASP A 241 0.34 10.53 22.18
C ASP A 241 -0.72 11.43 22.86
N SER A 242 -1.96 11.37 22.40
CA SER A 242 -3.04 12.21 22.94
C SER A 242 -4.41 11.77 22.41
N CYS A 243 -5.46 12.28 23.08
CA CYS A 243 -6.83 12.25 22.55
C CYS A 243 -7.09 13.43 21.59
N TYR A 244 -8.16 13.33 20.77
CA TYR A 244 -8.72 14.48 20.09
C TYR A 244 -9.18 15.52 21.11
N GLY A 245 -8.82 16.79 20.93
CA GLY A 245 -9.16 17.84 21.89
C GLY A 245 -10.67 18.12 21.96
N VAL A 246 -11.37 18.06 20.84
CA VAL A 246 -12.83 18.25 20.73
C VAL A 246 -13.39 17.21 19.76
N CYS A 247 -14.47 16.54 20.18
CA CYS A 247 -15.21 15.57 19.37
C CYS A 247 -16.70 15.67 19.64
N GLY A 248 -17.52 15.11 18.77
CA GLY A 248 -18.88 14.66 19.11
C GLY A 248 -18.84 13.32 19.85
N GLN A 249 -19.77 12.45 19.56
CA GLN A 249 -19.76 11.08 20.09
C GLN A 249 -18.64 10.23 19.46
N THR A 250 -18.22 10.55 18.25
CA THR A 250 -17.23 9.81 17.43
C THR A 250 -15.97 10.65 17.23
N TYR A 251 -14.87 10.00 16.85
CA TYR A 251 -13.74 10.74 16.30
C TYR A 251 -14.10 11.37 14.94
N PRO A 252 -13.42 12.46 14.52
CA PRO A 252 -13.70 13.10 13.24
C PRO A 252 -13.51 12.13 12.06
N ARG A 253 -14.58 11.83 11.32
CA ARG A 253 -14.54 10.91 10.15
C ARG A 253 -13.60 11.39 9.02
N LYS A 254 -13.12 12.60 9.12
CA LYS A 254 -12.00 13.11 8.30
C LYS A 254 -10.72 12.27 8.46
N THR A 255 -10.55 11.59 9.59
CA THR A 255 -9.46 10.64 9.83
C THR A 255 -9.56 9.44 8.90
N ASP A 256 -10.75 8.87 8.72
CA ASP A 256 -10.99 7.76 7.78
C ASP A 256 -10.67 8.19 6.34
N SER A 257 -11.10 9.40 5.96
CA SER A 257 -10.79 9.97 4.63
C SER A 257 -9.28 10.08 4.40
N ARG A 258 -8.51 10.51 5.42
CA ARG A 258 -7.05 10.56 5.34
C ARG A 258 -6.45 9.16 5.15
N ILE A 259 -6.89 8.20 5.94
CA ILE A 259 -6.43 6.80 5.86
C ILE A 259 -6.68 6.25 4.45
N MET A 260 -7.91 6.37 3.94
CA MET A 260 -8.25 5.86 2.62
C MET A 260 -7.50 6.55 1.48
N ASN A 261 -7.15 7.84 1.63
CA ASN A 261 -6.29 8.54 0.68
C ASN A 261 -4.87 7.96 0.66
N VAL A 262 -4.31 7.64 1.82
CA VAL A 262 -3.01 6.95 1.93
C VAL A 262 -3.05 5.59 1.25
N LEU A 263 -4.08 4.77 1.50
CA LEU A 263 -4.24 3.48 0.85
C LEU A 263 -4.36 3.61 -0.67
N SER A 264 -5.10 4.63 -1.13
CA SER A 264 -5.22 4.96 -2.56
C SER A 264 -3.88 5.39 -3.18
N ALA A 265 -3.03 6.13 -2.46
CA ALA A 265 -1.71 6.53 -2.93
C ALA A 265 -0.81 5.30 -3.16
N ILE A 266 -0.77 4.36 -2.21
CA ILE A 266 -0.07 3.07 -2.37
C ILE A 266 -0.52 2.33 -3.64
N ALA A 267 -1.84 2.31 -3.88
CA ALA A 267 -2.39 1.69 -5.09
C ALA A 267 -1.93 2.37 -6.38
N GLN A 268 -1.79 3.71 -6.39
CA GLN A 268 -1.30 4.48 -7.54
C GLN A 268 0.16 4.14 -7.85
N SER A 269 1.04 4.13 -6.84
CA SER A 269 2.46 3.79 -6.97
C SER A 269 2.64 2.37 -7.51
N ALA A 270 1.93 1.41 -6.94
CA ALA A 270 1.94 0.02 -7.37
C ALA A 270 1.41 -0.17 -8.81
N CYS A 271 0.33 0.53 -9.17
CA CYS A 271 -0.26 0.48 -10.50
C CYS A 271 0.70 1.06 -11.55
N ARG A 272 1.36 2.18 -11.26
CA ARG A 272 2.36 2.78 -12.14
C ARG A 272 3.50 1.80 -12.42
N MET A 273 4.14 1.26 -11.38
CA MET A 273 5.20 0.26 -11.53
C MET A 273 4.74 -0.96 -12.34
N ALA A 274 3.55 -1.51 -12.02
CA ALA A 274 3.02 -2.66 -12.71
C ALA A 274 2.75 -2.40 -14.20
N ASN A 275 2.28 -1.20 -14.57
CA ASN A 275 2.08 -0.82 -15.96
C ASN A 275 3.41 -0.71 -16.70
N ASP A 276 4.44 -0.08 -16.11
CA ASP A 276 5.77 -0.02 -16.71
C ASP A 276 6.32 -1.44 -17.00
N ILE A 277 6.18 -2.35 -16.04
CA ILE A 277 6.64 -3.75 -16.20
C ILE A 277 5.83 -4.46 -17.31
N ARG A 278 4.52 -4.26 -17.40
CA ARG A 278 3.68 -4.83 -18.49
C ARG A 278 4.13 -4.36 -19.86
N LEU A 279 4.46 -3.07 -20.01
CA LEU A 279 4.98 -2.50 -21.26
C LEU A 279 6.36 -3.05 -21.60
N LEU A 280 7.26 -3.14 -20.60
CA LEU A 280 8.60 -3.71 -20.79
C LEU A 280 8.55 -5.22 -21.07
N GLN A 281 7.55 -5.94 -20.54
CA GLN A 281 7.33 -7.35 -20.83
C GLN A 281 6.78 -7.57 -22.25
N HIS A 282 5.95 -6.64 -22.76
CA HIS A 282 5.55 -6.66 -24.17
C HIS A 282 6.76 -6.64 -25.09
N ASP A 283 7.74 -5.78 -24.79
CA ASP A 283 9.01 -5.69 -25.51
C ASP A 283 10.02 -6.77 -25.11
N ARG A 284 9.65 -7.70 -24.23
CA ARG A 284 10.51 -8.78 -23.73
C ARG A 284 11.78 -8.31 -22.99
N GLN A 285 11.82 -7.06 -22.55
CA GLN A 285 12.97 -6.49 -21.83
C GLN A 285 13.02 -6.94 -20.37
N ILE A 286 11.87 -6.96 -19.69
CA ILE A 286 11.67 -7.49 -18.35
C ILE A 286 10.54 -8.51 -18.39
N GLU A 287 10.62 -9.52 -17.53
CA GLU A 287 9.51 -10.45 -17.28
C GLU A 287 9.21 -10.49 -15.80
N GLU A 288 7.91 -10.52 -15.43
CA GLU A 288 7.52 -10.86 -14.05
C GLU A 288 7.92 -12.31 -13.70
N PRO A 289 8.01 -12.68 -12.42
CA PRO A 289 8.38 -14.04 -12.05
C PRO A 289 7.37 -15.06 -12.59
N PHE A 290 7.91 -16.12 -13.16
CA PHE A 290 7.13 -17.22 -13.73
C PHE A 290 7.59 -18.55 -13.12
N GLY A 291 6.68 -19.26 -12.44
CA GLY A 291 6.99 -20.53 -11.78
C GLY A 291 7.24 -21.66 -12.79
N GLU A 292 8.15 -22.59 -12.48
CA GLU A 292 8.52 -23.70 -13.37
C GLU A 292 7.31 -24.54 -13.83
N LYS A 293 6.32 -24.72 -12.96
CA LYS A 293 5.09 -25.45 -13.26
C LYS A 293 3.90 -24.55 -13.62
N GLN A 294 4.12 -23.24 -13.73
CA GLN A 294 3.05 -22.30 -14.03
C GLN A 294 2.63 -22.42 -15.47
N VAL A 295 1.30 -22.50 -15.71
CA VAL A 295 0.71 -22.46 -17.04
C VAL A 295 0.36 -21.01 -17.38
N GLY A 296 1.03 -20.44 -18.37
CA GLY A 296 0.81 -19.04 -18.78
C GLY A 296 -0.42 -18.87 -19.68
N SER A 297 -0.82 -19.91 -20.40
CA SER A 297 -1.99 -19.94 -21.30
C SER A 297 -2.43 -21.37 -21.51
N SER A 298 -3.75 -21.59 -21.48
CA SER A 298 -4.33 -22.92 -21.77
C SER A 298 -4.16 -23.36 -23.23
N ALA A 299 -4.03 -22.40 -24.16
CA ALA A 299 -3.92 -22.67 -25.61
C ALA A 299 -2.48 -22.55 -26.15
N MET A 300 -1.63 -21.72 -25.51
CA MET A 300 -0.28 -21.41 -25.99
C MET A 300 0.74 -21.54 -24.85
N PRO A 301 1.34 -22.72 -24.64
CA PRO A 301 2.22 -23.01 -23.48
C PRO A 301 3.44 -22.08 -23.37
N TYR A 302 3.94 -21.55 -24.48
CA TYR A 302 5.09 -20.63 -24.50
C TYR A 302 4.74 -19.20 -24.07
N LYS A 303 3.44 -18.86 -24.01
CA LYS A 303 2.99 -17.49 -23.73
C LYS A 303 3.09 -17.18 -22.25
N ARG A 304 3.90 -16.20 -21.91
CA ARG A 304 4.07 -15.69 -20.54
C ARG A 304 3.32 -14.36 -20.38
N ASN A 305 2.14 -14.43 -19.79
CA ASN A 305 1.33 -13.24 -19.52
C ASN A 305 1.77 -12.56 -18.23
N PRO A 306 1.77 -11.22 -18.14
CA PRO A 306 2.08 -10.47 -16.91
C PRO A 306 0.89 -10.48 -15.92
N VAL A 307 0.42 -11.69 -15.53
CA VAL A 307 -0.81 -11.90 -14.73
C VAL A 307 -0.73 -11.29 -13.34
N ILE A 308 0.47 -11.21 -12.75
CA ILE A 308 0.66 -10.61 -11.42
C ILE A 308 0.51 -9.09 -11.54
N CYS A 309 1.18 -8.48 -12.51
CA CYS A 309 1.06 -7.04 -12.77
C CYS A 309 -0.36 -6.63 -13.21
N GLU A 310 -1.05 -7.47 -14.00
CA GLU A 310 -2.46 -7.26 -14.34
C GLU A 310 -3.36 -7.28 -13.09
N ARG A 311 -3.11 -8.18 -12.15
CA ARG A 311 -3.83 -8.27 -10.87
C ARG A 311 -3.55 -7.06 -10.00
N ILE A 312 -2.30 -6.60 -9.90
CA ILE A 312 -1.95 -5.35 -9.21
C ILE A 312 -2.78 -4.18 -9.75
N CYS A 313 -2.78 -3.99 -11.08
CA CYS A 313 -3.56 -2.92 -11.72
C CYS A 313 -5.07 -3.05 -11.48
N SER A 314 -5.60 -4.28 -11.43
CA SER A 314 -7.00 -4.54 -11.18
C SER A 314 -7.40 -4.19 -9.75
N LEU A 315 -6.64 -4.66 -8.75
CA LEU A 315 -6.86 -4.35 -7.34
C LEU A 315 -6.66 -2.86 -7.05
N ALA A 316 -5.67 -2.22 -7.69
CA ALA A 316 -5.45 -0.79 -7.55
C ALA A 316 -6.66 0.05 -8.00
N ARG A 317 -7.31 -0.31 -9.10
CA ARG A 317 -8.55 0.36 -9.53
C ARG A 317 -9.69 0.21 -8.52
N TYR A 318 -9.82 -1.00 -7.94
CA TYR A 318 -10.80 -1.24 -6.88
C TYR A 318 -10.53 -0.32 -5.69
N LEU A 319 -9.30 -0.29 -5.18
CA LEU A 319 -8.94 0.49 -4.00
C LEU A 319 -9.09 2.01 -4.23
N MET A 320 -8.67 2.51 -5.40
CA MET A 320 -8.84 3.93 -5.75
C MET A 320 -10.32 4.32 -5.82
N ALA A 321 -11.20 3.43 -6.29
CA ALA A 321 -12.65 3.66 -6.32
C ALA A 321 -13.25 3.57 -4.91
N ASP A 322 -12.84 2.59 -4.10
CA ASP A 322 -13.31 2.41 -2.73
C ASP A 322 -12.94 3.60 -1.83
N ALA A 323 -11.78 4.21 -2.05
CA ALA A 323 -11.32 5.36 -1.29
C ALA A 323 -12.29 6.57 -1.31
N ALA A 324 -13.15 6.67 -2.32
CA ALA A 324 -14.17 7.71 -2.39
C ALA A 324 -15.27 7.59 -1.32
N ASN A 325 -15.45 6.42 -0.71
CA ASN A 325 -16.44 6.22 0.37
C ASN A 325 -16.16 7.11 1.59
N ALA A 326 -14.92 7.16 2.04
CA ALA A 326 -14.58 7.85 3.29
C ALA A 326 -14.79 9.38 3.25
N PRO A 327 -14.38 10.15 2.21
CA PRO A 327 -14.71 11.58 2.14
C PRO A 327 -16.21 11.84 1.99
N MET A 328 -16.96 10.98 1.29
CA MET A 328 -18.43 11.11 1.21
C MET A 328 -19.04 10.90 2.60
N THR A 329 -18.67 9.85 3.32
CA THR A 329 -19.13 9.57 4.67
C THR A 329 -18.77 10.72 5.64
N ALA A 330 -17.54 11.23 5.57
CA ALA A 330 -17.10 12.34 6.42
C ALA A 330 -17.92 13.62 6.20
N SER A 331 -18.33 13.88 4.94
CA SER A 331 -19.10 15.08 4.58
C SER A 331 -20.59 14.99 4.97
N LEU A 332 -21.10 13.79 5.24
CA LEU A 332 -22.51 13.54 5.57
C LEU A 332 -22.75 13.32 7.08
N GLN A 333 -21.76 13.50 7.93
CA GLN A 333 -21.96 13.45 9.38
C GLN A 333 -22.75 14.66 9.87
N TRP A 334 -23.80 14.39 10.66
CA TRP A 334 -24.69 15.42 11.17
C TRP A 334 -24.47 15.64 12.66
N LEU A 335 -24.29 16.91 13.04
CA LEU A 335 -24.16 17.34 14.42
C LEU A 335 -23.15 16.47 15.21
N GLU A 336 -23.48 15.99 16.39
CA GLU A 336 -22.59 15.22 17.26
C GLU A 336 -22.55 13.73 16.91
N ARG A 337 -23.55 13.19 16.17
CA ARG A 337 -23.61 11.79 15.75
C ARG A 337 -24.61 11.56 14.61
N SER A 338 -24.16 10.86 13.58
CA SER A 338 -25.00 10.24 12.57
C SER A 338 -24.58 8.78 12.41
N LEU A 339 -25.53 7.84 12.30
CA LEU A 339 -25.25 6.39 12.21
C LEU A 339 -25.07 5.90 10.78
N ASP A 340 -25.29 6.73 9.77
CA ASP A 340 -25.16 6.38 8.35
C ASP A 340 -23.73 6.02 7.94
N ASP A 341 -22.74 6.43 8.72
CA ASP A 341 -21.34 6.06 8.57
C ASP A 341 -21.09 4.56 8.81
N SER A 342 -21.83 3.95 9.72
CA SER A 342 -21.50 2.65 10.33
C SER A 342 -21.40 1.52 9.31
N ALA A 343 -22.43 1.32 8.48
CA ALA A 343 -22.44 0.22 7.51
C ALA A 343 -21.38 0.42 6.40
N ASN A 344 -21.23 1.64 5.91
CA ASN A 344 -20.21 1.97 4.89
C ASN A 344 -18.80 1.70 5.42
N ARG A 345 -18.46 2.20 6.60
CA ARG A 345 -17.14 2.05 7.23
C ARG A 345 -16.78 0.60 7.55
N ARG A 346 -17.77 -0.22 7.94
CA ARG A 346 -17.56 -1.66 8.23
C ARG A 346 -17.13 -2.46 6.99
N ILE A 347 -17.38 -1.93 5.79
CA ILE A 347 -17.00 -2.55 4.51
C ILE A 347 -15.76 -1.87 3.94
N SER A 348 -15.85 -0.56 3.67
CA SER A 348 -14.83 0.17 2.91
C SER A 348 -13.45 0.19 3.58
N LEU A 349 -13.37 0.44 4.88
CA LEU A 349 -12.09 0.52 5.57
C LEU A 349 -11.37 -0.83 5.68
N PRO A 350 -11.99 -1.92 6.20
CA PRO A 350 -11.34 -3.22 6.23
C PRO A 350 -10.94 -3.71 4.84
N GLU A 351 -11.82 -3.63 3.85
CA GLU A 351 -11.51 -4.08 2.49
C GLU A 351 -10.46 -3.19 1.81
N GLY A 352 -10.42 -1.90 2.10
CA GLY A 352 -9.36 -1.01 1.67
C GLY A 352 -7.98 -1.44 2.18
N PHE A 353 -7.86 -1.77 3.46
CA PHE A 353 -6.62 -2.30 4.04
C PHE A 353 -6.24 -3.68 3.50
N LEU A 354 -7.20 -4.60 3.39
CA LEU A 354 -6.97 -5.92 2.80
C LEU A 354 -6.52 -5.82 1.34
N CYS A 355 -7.07 -4.88 0.59
CA CYS A 355 -6.68 -4.61 -0.79
C CYS A 355 -5.25 -4.04 -0.89
N ALA A 356 -4.91 -3.05 -0.06
CA ALA A 356 -3.55 -2.48 -0.02
C ALA A 356 -2.49 -3.53 0.34
N ASP A 357 -2.77 -4.36 1.33
CA ASP A 357 -1.93 -5.50 1.70
C ASP A 357 -1.74 -6.48 0.54
N SER A 358 -2.83 -6.87 -0.11
CA SER A 358 -2.81 -7.75 -1.28
C SER A 358 -1.95 -7.19 -2.43
N ILE A 359 -2.06 -5.89 -2.70
CA ILE A 359 -1.26 -5.18 -3.70
C ILE A 359 0.22 -5.25 -3.34
N LEU A 360 0.60 -4.92 -2.09
CA LEU A 360 1.99 -4.90 -1.65
C LEU A 360 2.64 -6.30 -1.66
N LEU A 361 1.89 -7.35 -1.31
CA LEU A 361 2.36 -8.74 -1.45
C LEU A 361 2.69 -9.08 -2.90
N LEU A 362 1.84 -8.67 -3.85
CA LEU A 362 2.07 -8.89 -5.27
C LEU A 362 3.24 -8.05 -5.80
N VAL A 363 3.34 -6.77 -5.41
CA VAL A 363 4.46 -5.89 -5.75
C VAL A 363 5.78 -6.49 -5.25
N ARG A 364 5.84 -6.93 -4.00
CA ARG A 364 7.01 -7.60 -3.44
C ARG A 364 7.39 -8.86 -4.23
N LYS A 365 6.39 -9.68 -4.60
CA LYS A 365 6.62 -10.89 -5.43
C LYS A 365 7.19 -10.52 -6.79
N VAL A 366 6.67 -9.50 -7.46
CA VAL A 366 7.18 -9.04 -8.75
C VAL A 366 8.59 -8.49 -8.60
N SER A 367 8.81 -7.57 -7.65
CA SER A 367 10.12 -6.94 -7.42
C SER A 367 11.23 -7.93 -7.13
N SER A 368 10.95 -8.97 -6.32
CA SER A 368 11.95 -9.99 -5.95
C SER A 368 12.25 -11.00 -7.04
N GLY A 369 11.36 -11.15 -8.02
CA GLY A 369 11.48 -12.18 -9.07
C GLY A 369 11.57 -11.67 -10.50
N MET A 370 11.65 -10.37 -10.72
CA MET A 370 11.79 -9.79 -12.05
C MET A 370 13.05 -10.31 -12.76
N LYS A 371 12.87 -10.76 -13.99
CA LYS A 371 13.96 -11.19 -14.86
C LYS A 371 14.23 -10.11 -15.91
N VAL A 372 15.48 -9.64 -15.98
CA VAL A 372 15.95 -8.72 -17.01
C VAL A 372 16.59 -9.50 -18.15
N ASN A 373 16.11 -9.29 -19.37
CA ASN A 373 16.62 -9.92 -20.57
C ASN A 373 17.63 -8.99 -21.26
N GLU A 374 18.86 -8.91 -20.73
CA GLU A 374 19.90 -7.97 -21.14
C GLU A 374 20.18 -8.01 -22.65
N LYS A 375 20.21 -9.20 -23.26
CA LYS A 375 20.44 -9.33 -24.72
C LYS A 375 19.30 -8.80 -25.59
N VAL A 376 18.07 -8.81 -25.07
CA VAL A 376 16.94 -8.18 -25.75
C VAL A 376 17.06 -6.67 -25.67
N ILE A 377 17.43 -6.15 -24.51
CA ILE A 377 17.66 -4.72 -24.28
C ILE A 377 18.80 -4.23 -25.19
N GLU A 378 19.94 -4.93 -25.20
CA GLU A 378 21.08 -4.61 -26.05
C GLU A 378 20.70 -4.52 -27.55
N ARG A 379 19.89 -5.47 -28.04
CA ARG A 379 19.38 -5.46 -29.41
C ARG A 379 18.51 -4.23 -29.68
N SER A 380 17.56 -3.91 -28.78
CA SER A 380 16.69 -2.75 -28.92
C SER A 380 17.48 -1.44 -28.88
N VAL A 381 18.46 -1.34 -28.00
CA VAL A 381 19.37 -0.17 -27.94
C VAL A 381 20.17 -0.03 -29.27
N ARG A 382 20.73 -1.11 -29.78
CA ARG A 382 21.49 -1.11 -31.02
C ARG A 382 20.71 -0.60 -32.23
N GLU A 383 19.41 -0.92 -32.27
CA GLU A 383 18.51 -0.48 -33.34
C GLU A 383 18.33 1.04 -33.37
N TYR A 384 18.19 1.66 -32.19
CA TYR A 384 17.92 3.11 -32.09
C TYR A 384 19.14 3.96 -31.83
N LEU A 385 20.28 3.38 -31.40
CA LEU A 385 21.49 4.10 -31.04
C LEU A 385 22.07 4.98 -32.19
N PRO A 386 22.04 4.57 -33.47
CA PRO A 386 22.47 5.42 -34.56
C PRO A 386 21.73 6.76 -34.64
N PHE A 387 20.43 6.76 -34.37
CA PHE A 387 19.62 7.99 -34.35
C PHE A 387 19.90 8.82 -33.08
N ILE A 388 20.07 8.20 -31.93
CA ILE A 388 20.42 8.86 -30.67
C ILE A 388 21.79 9.51 -30.76
N ALA A 389 22.73 8.87 -31.44
CA ALA A 389 24.11 9.33 -31.59
C ALA A 389 24.30 10.49 -32.58
N THR A 390 23.26 10.86 -33.34
CA THR A 390 23.38 11.88 -34.41
C THR A 390 23.96 13.21 -33.96
N GLU A 391 23.62 13.65 -32.73
CA GLU A 391 24.18 14.89 -32.18
C GLU A 391 25.67 14.78 -31.91
N ASN A 392 26.13 13.67 -31.33
CA ASN A 392 27.55 13.43 -31.07
C ASN A 392 28.34 13.27 -32.38
N LEU A 393 27.76 12.57 -33.37
CA LEU A 393 28.33 12.46 -34.71
C LEU A 393 28.47 13.83 -35.37
N LEU A 394 27.44 14.67 -35.27
CA LEU A 394 27.48 16.06 -35.76
C LEU A 394 28.63 16.85 -35.13
N MET A 395 28.69 16.81 -33.78
CA MET A 395 29.72 17.57 -33.05
C MET A 395 31.12 17.10 -33.36
N GLU A 396 31.34 15.78 -33.54
CA GLU A 396 32.65 15.25 -33.91
C GLU A 396 33.05 15.62 -35.35
N ALA A 397 32.10 15.59 -36.27
CA ALA A 397 32.34 16.04 -37.65
C ALA A 397 32.64 17.55 -37.72
N VAL A 398 31.96 18.38 -36.90
CA VAL A 398 32.27 19.82 -36.80
C VAL A 398 33.69 20.07 -36.26
N LYS A 399 34.12 19.33 -35.23
CA LYS A 399 35.49 19.42 -34.70
C LYS A 399 36.57 19.12 -35.78
N ARG A 400 36.23 18.33 -36.80
CA ARG A 400 37.08 18.01 -37.92
C ARG A 400 36.94 18.98 -39.10
N GLY A 401 36.25 20.08 -38.94
CA GLY A 401 36.15 21.16 -39.91
C GLY A 401 34.88 21.14 -40.76
N GLY A 402 33.91 20.28 -40.49
CA GLY A 402 32.62 20.27 -41.20
C GLY A 402 31.73 21.46 -40.81
N ASP A 403 30.89 21.93 -41.76
CA ASP A 403 29.92 22.98 -41.54
C ASP A 403 28.70 22.42 -40.77
N ARG A 404 28.41 23.01 -39.63
CA ARG A 404 27.32 22.52 -38.72
C ARG A 404 25.94 22.53 -39.41
N GLN A 405 25.63 23.52 -40.23
CA GLN A 405 24.31 23.64 -40.88
C GLN A 405 24.16 22.62 -41.99
N GLU A 406 25.19 22.44 -42.79
CA GLU A 406 25.25 21.43 -43.86
C GLU A 406 25.12 20.03 -43.24
N LEU A 407 25.94 19.72 -42.25
CA LEU A 407 25.92 18.42 -41.55
C LEU A 407 24.58 18.11 -40.89
N HIS A 408 23.92 19.12 -40.31
CA HIS A 408 22.58 18.93 -39.72
C HIS A 408 21.55 18.56 -40.80
N GLU A 409 21.61 19.19 -41.99
CA GLU A 409 20.69 18.85 -43.09
C GLU A 409 20.98 17.45 -43.65
N VAL A 410 22.24 17.07 -43.75
CA VAL A 410 22.66 15.72 -44.14
C VAL A 410 22.10 14.67 -43.14
N ILE A 411 22.30 14.89 -41.85
CA ILE A 411 21.76 14.01 -40.80
C ILE A 411 20.24 13.90 -40.92
N ARG A 412 19.54 15.03 -41.07
CA ARG A 412 18.09 15.04 -41.22
C ARG A 412 17.62 14.17 -42.40
N ARG A 413 18.22 14.37 -43.56
CA ARG A 413 17.92 13.63 -44.80
C ARG A 413 18.20 12.14 -44.67
N CYS A 414 19.39 11.78 -44.20
CA CYS A 414 19.77 10.38 -43.99
C CYS A 414 18.90 9.70 -42.93
N SER A 415 18.60 10.39 -41.82
CA SER A 415 17.72 9.85 -40.77
C SER A 415 16.30 9.59 -41.26
N MET A 416 15.71 10.48 -42.04
CA MET A 416 14.42 10.28 -42.67
C MET A 416 14.39 9.08 -43.62
N ALA A 417 15.42 8.95 -44.46
CA ALA A 417 15.55 7.84 -45.39
C ALA A 417 15.78 6.49 -44.66
N ALA A 418 16.65 6.46 -43.65
CA ALA A 418 16.86 5.27 -42.83
C ALA A 418 15.59 4.86 -42.06
N SER A 419 14.86 5.81 -41.51
CA SER A 419 13.56 5.57 -40.84
C SER A 419 12.52 4.96 -41.79
N GLU A 420 12.47 5.45 -43.04
CA GLU A 420 11.54 4.91 -44.05
C GLU A 420 11.94 3.48 -44.46
N ARG A 421 13.22 3.19 -44.57
CA ARG A 421 13.70 1.83 -44.83
C ARG A 421 13.35 0.86 -43.72
N ILE A 422 13.50 1.28 -42.45
CA ILE A 422 13.08 0.46 -41.30
C ILE A 422 11.56 0.15 -41.36
N LYS A 423 10.72 1.13 -41.68
CA LYS A 423 9.28 0.93 -41.88
C LYS A 423 8.94 -0.07 -43.00
N ASN A 424 9.83 -0.17 -43.98
CA ASN A 424 9.70 -1.15 -45.06
C ASN A 424 10.38 -2.51 -44.74
N GLY A 425 10.78 -2.73 -43.48
CA GLY A 425 11.31 -4.01 -42.99
C GLY A 425 12.81 -4.24 -43.22
N HIS A 426 13.56 -3.21 -43.55
CA HIS A 426 15.03 -3.27 -43.68
C HIS A 426 15.71 -2.94 -42.36
N ASP A 427 16.96 -3.38 -42.21
CA ASP A 427 17.81 -2.99 -41.07
C ASP A 427 18.16 -1.50 -41.11
N CYS A 428 18.51 -0.94 -39.93
CA CYS A 428 19.01 0.42 -39.82
C CYS A 428 20.40 0.55 -40.44
N ASP A 429 20.49 1.35 -41.47
CA ASP A 429 21.73 1.62 -42.20
C ASP A 429 22.19 3.09 -42.17
N LEU A 430 21.64 3.88 -41.22
CA LEU A 430 21.94 5.31 -41.06
C LEU A 430 23.45 5.62 -41.07
N ILE A 431 24.25 4.83 -40.34
CA ILE A 431 25.70 5.03 -40.26
C ILE A 431 26.39 4.83 -41.64
N SER A 432 25.93 3.87 -42.42
CA SER A 432 26.44 3.66 -43.76
C SER A 432 26.08 4.82 -44.68
N MET A 433 24.85 5.32 -44.60
CA MET A 433 24.40 6.47 -45.40
C MET A 433 25.15 7.73 -45.02
N LEU A 434 25.42 7.99 -43.75
CA LEU A 434 26.21 9.16 -43.31
C LEU A 434 27.68 9.04 -43.74
N ALA A 435 28.26 7.83 -43.77
CA ALA A 435 29.64 7.60 -44.18
C ALA A 435 29.88 7.73 -45.71
N GLU A 436 28.80 7.70 -46.50
CA GLU A 436 28.84 7.93 -47.96
C GLU A 436 28.73 9.41 -48.32
N GLU A 437 28.44 10.30 -47.36
CA GLU A 437 28.34 11.74 -47.60
C GLU A 437 29.70 12.42 -47.47
N ASP A 438 30.19 13.02 -48.53
CA ASP A 438 31.54 13.63 -48.61
C ASP A 438 31.75 14.75 -47.57
N SER A 439 30.67 15.47 -47.20
CA SER A 439 30.70 16.52 -46.18
C SER A 439 30.88 15.98 -44.75
N PHE A 440 30.65 14.68 -44.54
CA PHE A 440 30.77 14.05 -43.22
C PHE A 440 32.23 13.56 -43.03
N CYS A 441 33.06 14.38 -42.46
CA CYS A 441 34.50 14.13 -42.26
C CYS A 441 34.85 12.95 -41.35
N LEU A 442 34.01 11.92 -41.28
CA LEU A 442 34.15 10.70 -40.50
C LEU A 442 33.89 9.48 -41.38
N ASN A 443 34.77 8.48 -41.31
CA ASN A 443 34.50 7.21 -41.96
C ASN A 443 33.62 6.29 -41.08
N LYS A 444 33.07 5.22 -41.67
CA LYS A 444 32.18 4.28 -41.00
C LYS A 444 32.77 3.67 -39.71
N SER A 445 34.07 3.36 -39.71
CA SER A 445 34.74 2.77 -38.54
C SER A 445 34.84 3.77 -37.41
N GLU A 446 35.13 5.02 -37.69
CA GLU A 446 35.19 6.11 -36.71
C GLU A 446 33.81 6.39 -36.13
N MET A 447 32.74 6.43 -36.94
CA MET A 447 31.37 6.58 -36.49
C MET A 447 30.96 5.41 -35.60
N THR A 448 31.35 4.18 -35.96
CA THR A 448 31.01 2.98 -35.17
C THR A 448 31.63 3.01 -33.76
N LEU A 449 32.82 3.60 -33.61
CA LEU A 449 33.44 3.77 -32.28
C LEU A 449 32.66 4.73 -31.38
N LEU A 450 31.84 5.62 -31.94
CA LEU A 450 30.98 6.55 -31.21
C LEU A 450 29.63 5.90 -30.82
N LEU A 451 29.38 4.66 -31.24
CA LEU A 451 28.14 3.94 -30.93
C LEU A 451 28.28 3.05 -29.66
N ASP A 452 29.05 3.50 -28.69
CA ASP A 452 29.05 2.86 -27.37
C ASP A 452 27.84 3.37 -26.53
N PRO A 453 26.88 2.52 -26.17
CA PRO A 453 25.73 2.94 -25.38
C PRO A 453 26.10 3.65 -24.07
N ALA A 454 27.24 3.32 -23.48
CA ALA A 454 27.70 3.93 -22.23
C ALA A 454 27.93 5.45 -22.33
N LEU A 455 28.19 5.96 -23.55
CA LEU A 455 28.37 7.39 -23.80
C LEU A 455 27.05 8.19 -23.77
N TYR A 456 25.90 7.51 -23.76
CA TYR A 456 24.57 8.13 -23.93
C TYR A 456 23.64 7.99 -22.75
N ILE A 457 24.10 7.40 -21.63
CA ILE A 457 23.29 7.21 -20.41
C ILE A 457 23.39 8.41 -19.45
N GLY A 458 24.14 9.44 -19.81
CA GLY A 458 24.34 10.63 -18.97
C GLY A 458 24.86 10.28 -17.57
N ARG A 459 24.28 10.90 -16.55
CA ARG A 459 24.61 10.67 -15.15
C ARG A 459 23.76 9.58 -14.47
N CYS A 460 23.20 8.62 -15.22
CA CYS A 460 22.33 7.61 -14.62
C CYS A 460 23.01 6.80 -13.50
N PRO A 461 24.25 6.27 -13.66
CA PRO A 461 24.91 5.55 -12.58
C PRO A 461 25.11 6.40 -11.32
N GLU A 462 25.63 7.63 -11.49
CA GLU A 462 25.89 8.56 -10.38
C GLU A 462 24.58 8.98 -9.68
N GLN A 463 23.50 9.19 -10.45
CA GLN A 463 22.18 9.51 -9.88
C GLN A 463 21.63 8.35 -9.04
N VAL A 464 21.85 7.10 -9.46
CA VAL A 464 21.47 5.91 -8.68
C VAL A 464 22.30 5.85 -7.41
N ASP A 465 23.63 6.04 -7.49
CA ASP A 465 24.52 6.00 -6.32
C ASP A 465 24.18 7.10 -5.32
N GLU A 466 23.98 8.33 -5.79
CA GLU A 466 23.57 9.47 -4.94
C GLU A 466 22.21 9.22 -4.26
N PHE A 467 21.26 8.66 -5.01
CA PHE A 467 19.92 8.35 -4.48
C PHE A 467 19.97 7.24 -3.43
N LEU A 468 20.64 6.12 -3.74
CA LEU A 468 20.74 4.99 -2.80
C LEU A 468 21.58 5.34 -1.57
N GLY A 469 22.58 6.19 -1.71
CA GLY A 469 23.40 6.69 -0.61
C GLY A 469 22.58 7.48 0.42
N LYS A 470 21.53 8.16 0.01
CA LYS A 470 20.57 8.85 0.90
C LYS A 470 19.48 7.93 1.41
N LEU A 471 19.02 7.01 0.58
CA LEU A 471 17.92 6.10 0.86
C LEU A 471 18.27 5.11 1.98
N ARG A 472 19.42 4.45 1.91
CA ARG A 472 19.78 3.36 2.84
C ARG A 472 19.80 3.82 4.32
N PRO A 473 20.43 4.95 4.70
CA PRO A 473 20.33 5.47 6.06
C PRO A 473 18.90 5.80 6.49
N LEU A 474 18.10 6.38 5.60
CA LEU A 474 16.69 6.67 5.87
C LEU A 474 15.89 5.40 6.18
N LEU A 475 16.11 4.32 5.44
CA LEU A 475 15.44 3.04 5.69
C LEU A 475 15.87 2.41 7.03
N GLU A 476 17.12 2.61 7.47
CA GLU A 476 17.59 2.16 8.78
C GLU A 476 16.89 2.95 9.91
N GLU A 477 16.74 4.25 9.76
CA GLU A 477 15.98 5.09 10.70
C GLU A 477 14.51 4.67 10.77
N ILE A 478 13.89 4.38 9.62
CA ILE A 478 12.50 3.94 9.53
C ILE A 478 12.27 2.59 10.24
N ARG A 479 13.28 1.71 10.29
CA ARG A 479 13.22 0.40 10.95
C ARG A 479 13.46 0.44 12.44
N SER A 480 14.24 1.44 12.94
CA SER A 480 14.53 1.64 14.36
C SER A 480 13.31 2.15 15.14
#